data_e3ffce452138ced16f1bc233230d5bb6
#
_entry.id   e3ffce452138ced16f1bc233230d5bb6
#
_cell.length_a   1.000
_cell.length_b   1.000
_cell.length_c   1.000
_cell.angle_alpha   90.00
_cell.angle_beta   90.00
_cell.angle_gamma   90.00
#
_symmetry.space_group_name_H-M   'P 1'
#
loop_
_entity.id
_entity.type
_entity.pdbx_description
1 polymer ?
#
loop_
_entity_poly.entity_id
_entity_poly.type
_entity_poly.pdbx_seq_one_letter_code
_entity_poly.pdbx_strand_id
1 'polypeptide(L)'
;MTPALTRRQALGLFGGASAGAAALLAGCQVQVAPEQGSGADAPPIELPDPAVELPTEDITFRWLDGGGNRKLYQEPLFAAYQEKHSNITVQYDGTNMDTLNETVPLGVRNGTAPDVFAIGNKIKHRTAIDSGWCQPIEDVVPDFEAWQSAFPEGSFVPNVHVFDGKVYSFPLTGSGDITEMIIHNVSLLEKAGVDPERDIATWDQFRAAAKKIAESGKGQYYGLMNSRTPVKIADGLLSTVGFQGGLDLTTGEYAYDADDVFDVVDLLLAIHSDGSFWPDFAGISAADARGRMPNNVAGLQVDGPYSIVEWEQADFEFGMGLMPTREAGDSYTCSYNYGGGSNVFVFAEAKYPNVAGDLFSYMGSIEGQVQLVLQARGALKPSHPDAMQQAIDSGGDIDPNFTQVRELSDQVMRVGPEPVVRNADVAMVEEKPVKPGWSDLLGGMLTGQVSDIKAELRTLTDQLNKNLDTAIAEARADGADVSREDFVFPNWDQSVDYTQADYDAL
;
A
#
# COMPACT_ATOMS: atom_id res chain seq x y z
N MET A 1 -12.82 -33.51 -48.09
CA MET A 1 -14.04 -33.93 -47.38
C MET A 1 -13.69 -35.04 -46.43
N THR A 2 -13.45 -34.71 -45.16
CA THR A 2 -13.15 -35.66 -44.10
C THR A 2 -14.37 -35.68 -43.15
N PRO A 3 -14.94 -36.85 -42.81
CA PRO A 3 -16.17 -36.91 -42.03
C PRO A 3 -15.90 -36.71 -40.54
N ALA A 4 -16.77 -35.94 -39.89
CA ALA A 4 -16.79 -35.67 -38.48
C ALA A 4 -17.20 -36.92 -37.68
N LEU A 5 -16.42 -37.24 -36.64
CA LEU A 5 -16.71 -38.31 -35.67
C LEU A 5 -17.81 -37.89 -34.70
N THR A 6 -18.81 -38.73 -34.51
CA THR A 6 -19.96 -38.52 -33.64
C THR A 6 -19.64 -38.88 -32.18
N ARG A 7 -20.33 -38.18 -31.23
CA ARG A 7 -20.20 -38.26 -29.77
C ARG A 7 -20.30 -39.67 -29.13
N ARG A 8 -20.65 -40.70 -29.92
CA ARG A 8 -20.83 -42.08 -29.41
C ARG A 8 -19.57 -42.97 -29.55
N GLN A 9 -18.48 -42.50 -30.19
CA GLN A 9 -17.26 -43.28 -30.40
C GLN A 9 -16.13 -42.96 -29.41
N ALA A 10 -16.32 -42.02 -28.47
CA ALA A 10 -15.35 -41.65 -27.45
C ALA A 10 -15.51 -42.38 -26.10
N LEU A 11 -16.43 -43.33 -25.97
CA LEU A 11 -16.75 -44.01 -24.71
C LEU A 11 -16.33 -45.50 -24.64
N GLY A 12 -15.41 -45.91 -25.49
CA GLY A 12 -15.07 -47.32 -25.66
C GLY A 12 -13.60 -47.72 -25.48
N LEU A 13 -12.80 -46.98 -24.66
CA LEU A 13 -11.39 -47.35 -24.41
C LEU A 13 -10.92 -46.93 -23.02
N PHE A 14 -11.57 -47.38 -21.95
CA PHE A 14 -10.99 -47.43 -20.62
C PHE A 14 -11.64 -48.57 -19.82
N GLY A 15 -11.21 -49.75 -20.10
CA GLY A 15 -11.51 -50.91 -19.30
C GLY A 15 -10.27 -51.80 -19.21
N GLY A 16 -9.63 -51.77 -18.05
CA GLY A 16 -8.64 -52.79 -17.68
C GLY A 16 -7.27 -52.27 -17.24
N ALA A 17 -7.14 -51.95 -15.95
CA ALA A 17 -5.96 -52.25 -15.11
C ALA A 17 -6.17 -51.66 -13.72
N SER A 18 -6.87 -52.38 -12.89
CA SER A 18 -6.88 -52.18 -11.42
C SER A 18 -5.77 -53.05 -10.81
N ALA A 19 -4.64 -52.42 -10.48
CA ALA A 19 -3.71 -52.83 -9.39
C ALA A 19 -2.48 -51.92 -9.44
N GLY A 20 -2.26 -51.09 -8.41
CA GLY A 20 -0.96 -50.48 -8.13
C GLY A 20 -0.86 -48.96 -8.41
N ALA A 21 -1.58 -48.12 -7.69
CA ALA A 21 -1.26 -46.71 -7.62
C ALA A 21 -1.76 -46.08 -6.31
N ALA A 22 -1.30 -46.62 -5.19
CA ALA A 22 -1.38 -45.98 -3.88
C ALA A 22 0.01 -45.47 -3.50
N ALA A 23 0.60 -44.60 -4.31
CA ALA A 23 1.82 -43.86 -3.98
C ALA A 23 2.10 -42.86 -5.09
N LEU A 24 1.43 -41.70 -5.16
CA LEU A 24 1.84 -40.48 -5.88
C LEU A 24 0.80 -39.35 -5.62
N LEU A 25 0.44 -39.16 -4.34
CA LEU A 25 -0.04 -37.88 -3.83
C LEU A 25 1.03 -37.32 -2.87
N ALA A 26 2.29 -37.39 -3.30
CA ALA A 26 3.30 -36.46 -2.85
C ALA A 26 3.00 -35.18 -3.62
N GLY A 27 2.27 -34.28 -2.98
CA GLY A 27 2.18 -32.90 -3.43
C GLY A 27 3.60 -32.41 -3.65
N CYS A 28 3.87 -31.81 -4.81
CA CYS A 28 5.00 -30.93 -4.96
C CYS A 28 4.80 -29.78 -3.95
N GLN A 29 5.23 -29.99 -2.72
CA GLN A 29 5.72 -28.89 -1.92
C GLN A 29 6.93 -28.40 -2.70
N VAL A 30 6.73 -27.33 -3.46
CA VAL A 30 7.81 -26.42 -3.76
C VAL A 30 8.28 -25.97 -2.38
N GLN A 31 9.33 -26.60 -1.85
CA GLN A 31 10.13 -25.99 -0.82
C GLN A 31 10.72 -24.74 -1.50
N VAL A 32 10.01 -23.62 -1.35
CA VAL A 32 10.66 -22.34 -1.42
C VAL A 32 11.70 -22.41 -0.33
N ALA A 33 12.98 -22.44 -0.71
CA ALA A 33 14.06 -22.25 0.24
C ALA A 33 13.70 -21.01 1.05
N PRO A 34 13.93 -20.98 2.37
CA PRO A 34 13.71 -19.77 3.14
C PRO A 34 14.52 -18.68 2.45
N GLU A 35 13.84 -17.71 1.86
CA GLU A 35 14.47 -16.49 1.38
C GLU A 35 15.16 -15.89 2.59
N GLN A 36 16.48 -15.90 2.59
CA GLN A 36 17.31 -15.23 3.59
C GLN A 36 17.18 -13.73 3.36
N GLY A 37 16.11 -13.15 3.88
CA GLY A 37 15.82 -11.73 3.84
C GLY A 37 15.57 -11.13 5.23
N SER A 38 15.57 -11.95 6.29
CA SER A 38 15.69 -11.46 7.66
C SER A 38 17.14 -11.01 7.86
N GLY A 39 17.37 -9.79 8.32
CA GLY A 39 18.71 -9.31 8.64
C GLY A 39 19.43 -10.34 9.52
N ALA A 40 20.41 -11.02 8.95
CA ALA A 40 21.16 -12.09 9.64
C ALA A 40 21.85 -11.58 10.93
N ASP A 41 21.81 -10.26 11.18
CA ASP A 41 22.42 -9.56 12.31
C ASP A 41 21.41 -8.84 13.21
N ALA A 42 20.09 -8.98 12.98
CA ALA A 42 19.10 -8.37 13.88
C ALA A 42 19.13 -9.06 15.25
N PRO A 43 19.04 -8.31 16.36
CA PRO A 43 19.02 -8.90 17.69
C PRO A 43 17.80 -9.81 17.87
N PRO A 44 17.92 -10.91 18.64
CA PRO A 44 16.78 -11.77 18.92
C PRO A 44 15.65 -10.98 19.61
N ILE A 45 14.41 -11.33 19.29
CA ILE A 45 13.25 -10.74 19.93
C ILE A 45 13.08 -11.39 21.31
N GLU A 46 13.24 -10.59 22.35
CA GLU A 46 12.94 -10.99 23.72
C GLU A 46 11.52 -10.54 24.09
N LEU A 47 10.63 -11.51 24.28
CA LEU A 47 9.26 -11.24 24.66
C LEU A 47 9.10 -11.15 26.18
N PRO A 48 8.33 -10.15 26.69
CA PRO A 48 7.98 -10.11 28.10
C PRO A 48 7.11 -11.29 28.51
N ASP A 49 6.87 -11.48 29.80
CA ASP A 49 5.87 -12.45 30.25
C ASP A 49 4.48 -12.01 29.80
N PRO A 50 3.59 -12.98 29.43
CA PRO A 50 2.25 -12.65 28.95
C PRO A 50 1.49 -11.78 29.97
N ALA A 51 0.88 -10.71 29.49
CA ALA A 51 0.05 -9.85 30.30
C ALA A 51 -1.40 -10.37 30.48
N VAL A 52 -1.73 -11.47 29.80
CA VAL A 52 -3.02 -12.16 29.82
C VAL A 52 -2.84 -13.65 30.09
N GLU A 53 -3.90 -14.33 30.49
CA GLU A 53 -3.89 -15.78 30.62
C GLU A 53 -3.95 -16.43 29.23
N LEU A 54 -2.90 -17.16 28.87
CA LEU A 54 -2.81 -17.87 27.59
C LEU A 54 -3.39 -19.29 27.69
N PRO A 55 -3.84 -19.89 26.55
CA PRO A 55 -4.24 -21.29 26.50
C PRO A 55 -3.13 -22.23 26.99
N THR A 56 -3.51 -23.26 27.73
CA THR A 56 -2.58 -24.30 28.23
C THR A 56 -2.56 -25.56 27.36
N GLU A 57 -3.56 -25.72 26.50
CA GLU A 57 -3.64 -26.80 25.50
C GLU A 57 -2.88 -26.45 24.23
N ASP A 58 -2.54 -27.48 23.44
CA ASP A 58 -1.95 -27.27 22.10
C ASP A 58 -2.96 -26.62 21.16
N ILE A 59 -2.61 -25.44 20.62
CA ILE A 59 -3.46 -24.67 19.71
C ILE A 59 -2.73 -24.27 18.44
N THR A 60 -3.51 -23.98 17.40
CA THR A 60 -3.05 -23.25 16.21
C THR A 60 -3.78 -21.90 16.17
N PHE A 61 -3.00 -20.83 16.23
CA PHE A 61 -3.45 -19.45 16.07
C PHE A 61 -3.12 -18.98 14.66
N ARG A 62 -4.11 -18.43 13.95
CA ARG A 62 -3.98 -18.09 12.52
C ARG A 62 -3.95 -16.60 12.31
N TRP A 63 -2.94 -16.14 11.57
CA TRP A 63 -2.77 -14.74 11.20
C TRP A 63 -2.65 -14.59 9.69
N LEU A 64 -3.44 -13.68 9.09
CA LEU A 64 -3.47 -13.39 7.65
C LEU A 64 -3.38 -11.90 7.41
N ASP A 65 -2.39 -11.45 6.65
CA ASP A 65 -2.30 -10.05 6.24
C ASP A 65 -1.69 -9.85 4.84
N GLY A 66 -1.42 -8.57 4.47
CA GLY A 66 -0.90 -8.20 3.17
C GLY A 66 0.57 -8.60 2.91
N GLY A 67 1.26 -9.22 3.87
CA GLY A 67 2.66 -9.65 3.70
C GLY A 67 3.63 -8.51 3.34
N GLY A 68 4.44 -8.73 2.30
CA GLY A 68 5.46 -7.75 1.89
C GLY A 68 6.50 -7.53 2.99
N ASN A 69 6.97 -6.31 3.16
CA ASN A 69 8.00 -5.99 4.16
C ASN A 69 7.57 -6.30 5.61
N ARG A 70 6.26 -6.45 5.90
CA ARG A 70 5.79 -6.86 7.22
C ARG A 70 6.33 -8.22 7.66
N LYS A 71 6.60 -9.12 6.71
CA LYS A 71 7.21 -10.44 6.97
C LYS A 71 8.55 -10.32 7.68
N LEU A 72 9.32 -9.28 7.40
CA LEU A 72 10.63 -9.04 8.01
C LEU A 72 10.55 -8.93 9.54
N TYR A 73 9.44 -8.43 10.07
CA TYR A 73 9.18 -8.34 11.51
C TYR A 73 8.31 -9.48 12.03
N GLN A 74 7.22 -9.80 11.33
CA GLN A 74 6.22 -10.74 11.84
C GLN A 74 6.72 -12.18 11.89
N GLU A 75 7.48 -12.63 10.90
CA GLU A 75 8.02 -14.00 10.90
C GLU A 75 8.97 -14.26 12.09
N PRO A 76 10.00 -13.42 12.37
CA PRO A 76 10.82 -13.59 13.57
C PRO A 76 10.06 -13.38 14.89
N LEU A 77 9.10 -12.46 14.94
CA LEU A 77 8.25 -12.27 16.12
C LEU A 77 7.43 -13.53 16.43
N PHE A 78 6.76 -14.08 15.43
CA PHE A 78 5.95 -15.30 15.63
C PHE A 78 6.81 -16.52 15.93
N ALA A 79 8.03 -16.60 15.39
CA ALA A 79 8.98 -17.64 15.75
C ALA A 79 9.41 -17.53 17.22
N ALA A 80 9.75 -16.32 17.69
CA ALA A 80 10.09 -16.08 19.11
C ALA A 80 8.90 -16.37 20.04
N TYR A 81 7.68 -16.02 19.60
CA TYR A 81 6.46 -16.31 20.35
C TYR A 81 6.21 -17.81 20.51
N GLN A 82 6.39 -18.58 19.44
CA GLN A 82 6.29 -20.06 19.48
C GLN A 82 7.39 -20.71 20.31
N GLU A 83 8.59 -20.16 20.31
CA GLU A 83 9.68 -20.66 21.16
C GLU A 83 9.36 -20.46 22.65
N LYS A 84 8.82 -19.29 23.00
CA LYS A 84 8.40 -18.99 24.37
C LYS A 84 7.17 -19.78 24.81
N HIS A 85 6.21 -20.00 23.91
CA HIS A 85 4.92 -20.65 24.15
C HIS A 85 4.77 -21.89 23.27
N SER A 86 5.47 -22.98 23.62
CA SER A 86 5.61 -24.19 22.79
C SER A 86 4.30 -24.93 22.47
N ASN A 87 3.23 -24.64 23.20
CA ASN A 87 1.89 -25.17 22.95
C ASN A 87 1.06 -24.29 21.97
N ILE A 88 1.59 -23.12 21.54
CA ILE A 88 0.92 -22.22 20.59
C ILE A 88 1.68 -22.27 19.27
N THR A 89 1.05 -22.78 18.22
CA THR A 89 1.56 -22.69 16.85
C THR A 89 0.94 -21.47 16.16
N VAL A 90 1.75 -20.50 15.74
CA VAL A 90 1.27 -19.36 14.94
C VAL A 90 1.39 -19.71 13.47
N GLN A 91 0.25 -19.87 12.80
CA GLN A 91 0.20 -20.04 11.35
C GLN A 91 0.06 -18.67 10.68
N TYR A 92 1.16 -18.12 10.21
CA TYR A 92 1.21 -16.85 9.50
C TYR A 92 1.09 -17.03 8.00
N ASP A 93 0.19 -16.29 7.37
CA ASP A 93 0.00 -16.22 5.92
C ASP A 93 0.06 -14.76 5.46
N GLY A 94 1.19 -14.34 4.92
CA GLY A 94 1.37 -13.02 4.32
C GLY A 94 1.11 -13.09 2.81
N THR A 95 0.01 -12.46 2.35
CA THR A 95 -0.47 -12.52 0.97
C THR A 95 -0.55 -11.13 0.33
N ASN A 96 -1.28 -10.97 -0.76
CA ASN A 96 -1.51 -9.67 -1.41
C ASN A 96 -2.95 -9.17 -1.19
N MET A 97 -3.19 -7.88 -1.45
CA MET A 97 -4.49 -7.23 -1.23
C MET A 97 -5.63 -7.83 -2.06
N ASP A 98 -5.37 -8.31 -3.29
CA ASP A 98 -6.41 -8.94 -4.10
C ASP A 98 -6.87 -10.27 -3.48
N THR A 99 -5.93 -11.07 -2.96
CA THR A 99 -6.24 -12.31 -2.23
C THR A 99 -7.02 -12.01 -0.94
N LEU A 100 -6.66 -10.96 -0.19
CA LEU A 100 -7.41 -10.55 1.01
C LEU A 100 -8.85 -10.18 0.67
N ASN A 101 -9.08 -9.44 -0.41
CA ASN A 101 -10.41 -9.05 -0.86
C ASN A 101 -11.34 -10.25 -1.13
N GLU A 102 -10.78 -11.41 -1.48
CA GLU A 102 -11.53 -12.63 -1.77
C GLU A 102 -11.61 -13.57 -0.56
N THR A 103 -10.47 -13.78 0.11
CA THR A 103 -10.31 -14.82 1.14
C THR A 103 -11.00 -14.44 2.46
N VAL A 104 -10.86 -13.18 2.91
CA VAL A 104 -11.42 -12.75 4.20
C VAL A 104 -12.94 -12.82 4.21
N PRO A 105 -13.69 -12.23 3.24
CA PRO A 105 -15.16 -12.35 3.23
C PRO A 105 -15.67 -13.79 3.14
N LEU A 106 -14.93 -14.62 2.39
CA LEU A 106 -15.28 -16.03 2.26
C LEU A 106 -15.07 -16.79 3.58
N GLY A 107 -13.94 -16.54 4.24
CA GLY A 107 -13.59 -17.13 5.53
C GLY A 107 -14.60 -16.75 6.62
N VAL A 108 -14.95 -15.46 6.72
CA VAL A 108 -15.95 -14.96 7.69
C VAL A 108 -17.30 -15.63 7.46
N ARG A 109 -17.81 -15.64 6.22
CA ARG A 109 -19.11 -16.26 5.88
C ARG A 109 -19.16 -17.75 6.23
N ASN A 110 -18.04 -18.45 6.15
CA ASN A 110 -17.96 -19.89 6.41
C ASN A 110 -17.54 -20.22 7.86
N GLY A 111 -17.32 -19.24 8.73
CA GLY A 111 -16.79 -19.43 10.09
C GLY A 111 -15.38 -20.00 10.12
N THR A 112 -14.57 -19.72 9.08
CA THR A 112 -13.20 -20.25 8.92
C THR A 112 -12.16 -19.14 8.71
N ALA A 113 -12.53 -17.90 9.02
CA ALA A 113 -11.57 -16.79 8.98
C ALA A 113 -10.39 -17.05 9.94
N PRO A 114 -9.19 -16.51 9.66
CA PRO A 114 -8.09 -16.48 10.63
C PRO A 114 -8.47 -15.76 11.91
N ASP A 115 -7.80 -16.06 13.04
CA ASP A 115 -8.05 -15.39 14.32
C ASP A 115 -7.74 -13.90 14.25
N VAL A 116 -6.71 -13.53 13.48
CA VAL A 116 -6.37 -12.14 13.11
C VAL A 116 -6.25 -12.03 11.61
N PHE A 117 -6.82 -10.97 11.03
CA PHE A 117 -6.69 -10.69 9.61
C PHE A 117 -6.62 -9.19 9.28
N ALA A 118 -5.97 -8.86 8.17
CA ALA A 118 -6.12 -7.55 7.54
C ALA A 118 -7.31 -7.56 6.57
N ILE A 119 -7.98 -6.42 6.44
CA ILE A 119 -9.06 -6.22 5.48
C ILE A 119 -8.47 -5.75 4.14
N GLY A 120 -8.94 -6.34 3.05
CA GLY A 120 -8.48 -5.96 1.71
C GLY A 120 -8.95 -4.55 1.31
N ASN A 121 -8.20 -3.90 0.46
CA ASN A 121 -8.39 -2.48 0.09
C ASN A 121 -9.67 -2.15 -0.72
N LYS A 122 -10.42 -3.16 -1.17
CA LYS A 122 -11.74 -2.99 -1.82
C LYS A 122 -12.91 -3.07 -0.84
N ILE A 123 -12.63 -3.33 0.44
CA ILE A 123 -13.63 -3.51 1.48
C ILE A 123 -13.44 -2.40 2.51
N LYS A 124 -14.45 -1.57 2.71
CA LYS A 124 -14.39 -0.54 3.76
C LYS A 124 -14.37 -1.20 5.14
N HIS A 125 -13.54 -0.70 6.03
CA HIS A 125 -13.47 -1.19 7.41
C HIS A 125 -14.84 -1.09 8.08
N ARG A 126 -15.57 0.04 7.88
CA ARG A 126 -16.92 0.23 8.40
C ARG A 126 -17.86 -0.92 8.00
N THR A 127 -17.87 -1.30 6.72
CA THR A 127 -18.70 -2.41 6.22
C THR A 127 -18.39 -3.74 6.93
N ALA A 128 -17.10 -4.01 7.16
CA ALA A 128 -16.69 -5.23 7.87
C ALA A 128 -17.14 -5.21 9.35
N ILE A 129 -17.00 -4.07 10.03
CA ILE A 129 -17.40 -3.89 11.42
C ILE A 129 -18.93 -4.02 11.57
N ASP A 130 -19.71 -3.31 10.76
CA ASP A 130 -21.18 -3.36 10.80
C ASP A 130 -21.73 -4.74 10.46
N SER A 131 -21.00 -5.49 9.61
CA SER A 131 -21.33 -6.89 9.31
C SER A 131 -20.89 -7.88 10.40
N GLY A 132 -20.31 -7.42 11.50
CA GLY A 132 -19.91 -8.24 12.64
C GLY A 132 -18.72 -9.16 12.36
N TRP A 133 -17.80 -8.76 11.46
CA TRP A 133 -16.62 -9.58 11.14
C TRP A 133 -15.57 -9.54 12.24
N CYS A 134 -15.51 -8.44 12.99
CA CYS A 134 -14.44 -8.14 13.93
C CYS A 134 -15.00 -7.89 15.32
N GLN A 135 -14.19 -8.14 16.35
CA GLN A 135 -14.48 -7.75 17.72
C GLN A 135 -13.58 -6.60 18.16
N PRO A 136 -14.00 -5.76 19.12
CA PRO A 136 -13.17 -4.70 19.68
C PRO A 136 -11.91 -5.26 20.32
N ILE A 137 -10.78 -4.56 20.12
CA ILE A 137 -9.50 -4.94 20.74
C ILE A 137 -9.36 -4.42 22.17
N GLU A 138 -10.14 -3.45 22.58
CA GLU A 138 -10.19 -2.93 23.95
C GLU A 138 -10.57 -4.00 24.99
N ASP A 139 -11.30 -5.05 24.55
CA ASP A 139 -11.69 -6.17 25.41
C ASP A 139 -10.61 -7.27 25.49
N VAL A 140 -9.57 -7.22 24.65
CA VAL A 140 -8.57 -8.29 24.54
C VAL A 140 -7.13 -7.83 24.82
N VAL A 141 -6.80 -6.56 24.57
CA VAL A 141 -5.50 -5.99 24.90
C VAL A 141 -5.47 -5.63 26.40
N PRO A 142 -4.52 -6.14 27.18
CA PRO A 142 -4.43 -5.85 28.60
C PRO A 142 -4.07 -4.38 28.84
N ASP A 143 -4.57 -3.80 29.92
CA ASP A 143 -4.35 -2.39 30.31
C ASP A 143 -4.55 -1.43 29.11
N PHE A 144 -5.63 -1.66 28.36
CA PHE A 144 -5.89 -1.03 27.07
C PHE A 144 -5.75 0.50 27.07
N GLU A 145 -6.29 1.20 28.08
CA GLU A 145 -6.20 2.67 28.18
C GLU A 145 -4.74 3.14 28.26
N ALA A 146 -3.93 2.46 29.07
CA ALA A 146 -2.50 2.79 29.20
C ALA A 146 -1.75 2.46 27.90
N TRP A 147 -2.04 1.30 27.29
CA TRP A 147 -1.45 0.90 26.02
C TRP A 147 -1.82 1.86 24.88
N GLN A 148 -3.10 2.25 24.75
CA GLN A 148 -3.56 3.19 23.74
C GLN A 148 -2.92 4.58 23.92
N SER A 149 -2.79 5.06 25.17
CA SER A 149 -2.23 6.37 25.46
C SER A 149 -0.71 6.49 25.20
N ALA A 150 -0.03 5.36 24.96
CA ALA A 150 1.38 5.34 24.57
C ALA A 150 1.59 5.73 23.09
N PHE A 151 0.56 5.63 22.27
CA PHE A 151 0.63 6.06 20.87
C PHE A 151 0.54 7.59 20.76
N PRO A 152 1.13 8.19 19.71
CA PRO A 152 0.96 9.61 19.43
C PRO A 152 -0.51 10.01 19.33
N GLU A 153 -0.82 11.25 19.71
CA GLU A 153 -2.16 11.82 19.52
C GLU A 153 -2.58 11.74 18.07
N GLY A 154 -3.84 11.38 17.80
CA GLY A 154 -4.37 11.20 16.46
C GLY A 154 -4.10 9.84 15.80
N SER A 155 -3.31 8.95 16.44
CA SER A 155 -3.01 7.63 15.86
C SER A 155 -4.24 6.74 15.69
N PHE A 156 -5.26 6.87 16.53
CA PHE A 156 -6.51 6.11 16.45
C PHE A 156 -7.58 6.87 15.68
N VAL A 157 -7.60 6.71 14.38
CA VAL A 157 -8.45 7.46 13.46
C VAL A 157 -9.89 6.90 13.46
N PRO A 158 -10.91 7.76 13.59
CA PRO A 158 -12.32 7.36 13.42
C PRO A 158 -12.56 6.66 12.08
N ASN A 159 -13.39 5.62 12.09
CA ASN A 159 -13.72 4.78 10.94
C ASN A 159 -12.54 4.09 10.21
N VAL A 160 -11.37 4.14 10.81
CA VAL A 160 -10.19 3.32 10.46
C VAL A 160 -9.87 2.36 11.58
N HIS A 161 -9.74 2.87 12.80
CA HIS A 161 -9.43 2.12 14.01
C HIS A 161 -10.59 2.13 15.01
N VAL A 162 -11.33 3.26 15.08
CA VAL A 162 -12.40 3.50 16.05
C VAL A 162 -13.75 3.53 15.34
N PHE A 163 -14.70 2.71 15.80
CA PHE A 163 -16.06 2.62 15.26
C PHE A 163 -17.06 2.66 16.42
N ASP A 164 -18.02 3.59 16.36
CA ASP A 164 -19.05 3.78 17.38
C ASP A 164 -18.48 3.89 18.81
N GLY A 165 -17.32 4.56 18.93
CA GLY A 165 -16.62 4.78 20.18
C GLY A 165 -15.81 3.57 20.70
N LYS A 166 -15.72 2.46 19.95
CA LYS A 166 -14.93 1.28 20.28
C LYS A 166 -13.75 1.12 19.34
N VAL A 167 -12.63 0.62 19.87
CA VAL A 167 -11.40 0.40 19.12
C VAL A 167 -11.35 -1.03 18.59
N TYR A 168 -11.20 -1.20 17.28
CA TYR A 168 -11.18 -2.50 16.60
C TYR A 168 -9.82 -2.86 16.01
N SER A 169 -8.95 -1.88 15.87
CA SER A 169 -7.63 -2.04 15.26
C SER A 169 -6.67 -0.99 15.82
N PHE A 170 -5.40 -1.09 15.46
CA PHE A 170 -4.37 -0.12 15.81
C PHE A 170 -3.39 0.06 14.64
N PRO A 171 -2.65 1.19 14.57
CA PRO A 171 -1.64 1.39 13.55
C PRO A 171 -0.41 0.52 13.87
N LEU A 172 -0.32 -0.65 13.25
CA LEU A 172 0.82 -1.57 13.38
C LEU A 172 2.12 -0.94 12.87
N THR A 173 2.03 -0.11 11.83
CA THR A 173 3.12 0.67 11.25
C THR A 173 2.72 2.12 11.14
N GLY A 174 3.69 3.02 11.20
CA GLY A 174 3.47 4.45 10.94
C GLY A 174 3.14 4.74 9.48
N SER A 175 2.57 5.90 9.23
CA SER A 175 2.28 6.46 7.90
C SER A 175 3.21 7.62 7.56
N GLY A 176 3.03 8.21 6.38
CA GLY A 176 3.75 9.43 5.96
C GLY A 176 5.10 9.16 5.29
N ASP A 177 5.34 7.95 4.79
CA ASP A 177 6.43 7.75 3.84
C ASP A 177 5.95 8.10 2.43
N ILE A 178 6.84 8.73 1.66
CA ILE A 178 6.60 9.04 0.25
C ILE A 178 6.41 7.75 -0.55
N THR A 179 5.40 7.70 -1.39
CA THR A 179 5.05 6.52 -2.21
C THR A 179 5.25 6.72 -3.70
N GLU A 180 5.46 7.95 -4.14
CA GLU A 180 5.82 8.34 -5.51
C GLU A 180 7.15 9.10 -5.48
N MET A 181 8.25 8.39 -5.76
CA MET A 181 9.59 8.98 -5.89
C MET A 181 10.23 8.54 -7.20
N ILE A 182 11.19 9.32 -7.69
CA ILE A 182 12.02 8.89 -8.80
C ILE A 182 13.04 7.89 -8.29
N ILE A 183 13.04 6.72 -8.91
CA ILE A 183 14.08 5.72 -8.72
C ILE A 183 14.86 5.60 -10.02
N HIS A 184 16.19 5.59 -9.94
CA HIS A 184 17.03 5.58 -11.10
C HIS A 184 18.09 4.46 -11.06
N ASN A 185 18.32 3.86 -12.22
CA ASN A 185 19.36 2.87 -12.45
C ASN A 185 20.70 3.60 -12.63
N VAL A 186 21.58 3.50 -11.63
CA VAL A 186 22.86 4.21 -11.61
C VAL A 186 23.67 3.94 -12.88
N SER A 187 23.84 2.66 -13.24
CA SER A 187 24.68 2.29 -14.40
C SER A 187 24.13 2.79 -15.74
N LEU A 188 22.82 2.90 -15.91
CA LEU A 188 22.21 3.39 -17.16
C LEU A 188 22.25 4.91 -17.24
N LEU A 189 22.11 5.62 -16.11
CA LEU A 189 22.29 7.06 -16.07
C LEU A 189 23.74 7.44 -16.39
N GLU A 190 24.72 6.75 -15.80
CA GLU A 190 26.14 6.97 -16.10
C GLU A 190 26.45 6.77 -17.60
N LYS A 191 25.98 5.67 -18.19
CA LYS A 191 26.14 5.38 -19.62
C LYS A 191 25.53 6.48 -20.51
N ALA A 192 24.41 7.05 -20.09
CA ALA A 192 23.73 8.13 -20.79
C ALA A 192 24.37 9.52 -20.49
N GLY A 193 25.24 9.62 -19.47
CA GLY A 193 25.78 10.89 -19.00
C GLY A 193 24.69 11.80 -18.41
N VAL A 194 23.74 11.22 -17.68
CA VAL A 194 22.67 11.91 -16.95
C VAL A 194 23.06 11.98 -15.47
N ASP A 195 23.02 13.17 -14.92
CA ASP A 195 23.22 13.45 -13.50
C ASP A 195 21.85 13.57 -12.83
N PRO A 196 21.47 12.66 -11.91
CA PRO A 196 20.13 12.66 -11.35
C PRO A 196 19.79 13.92 -10.54
N GLU A 197 20.76 14.54 -9.88
CA GLU A 197 20.52 15.75 -9.09
C GLU A 197 20.29 17.00 -9.95
N ARG A 198 20.92 17.06 -11.11
CA ARG A 198 20.87 18.23 -11.99
C ARG A 198 19.90 18.07 -13.15
N ASP A 199 19.85 16.87 -13.75
CA ASP A 199 19.21 16.65 -15.04
C ASP A 199 17.78 16.09 -14.91
N ILE A 200 17.23 15.96 -13.67
CA ILE A 200 15.89 15.40 -13.41
C ILE A 200 15.04 16.34 -12.52
N ALA A 201 15.53 17.53 -12.18
CA ALA A 201 14.89 18.39 -11.18
C ALA A 201 13.57 19.04 -11.64
N THR A 202 13.35 19.21 -12.96
CA THR A 202 12.12 19.78 -13.51
C THR A 202 11.45 18.83 -14.51
N TRP A 203 10.17 19.06 -14.84
CA TRP A 203 9.43 18.28 -15.83
C TRP A 203 10.14 18.21 -17.18
N ASP A 204 10.65 19.36 -17.66
CA ASP A 204 11.40 19.41 -18.93
C ASP A 204 12.71 18.64 -18.85
N GLN A 205 13.45 18.76 -17.75
CA GLN A 205 14.67 18.00 -17.52
C GLN A 205 14.39 16.49 -17.39
N PHE A 206 13.35 16.09 -16.66
CA PHE A 206 12.92 14.70 -16.54
C PHE A 206 12.60 14.08 -17.90
N ARG A 207 11.84 14.77 -18.76
CA ARG A 207 11.59 14.36 -20.14
C ARG A 207 12.88 14.24 -20.94
N ALA A 208 13.74 15.26 -20.88
CA ALA A 208 15.00 15.28 -21.59
C ALA A 208 15.95 14.16 -21.13
N ALA A 209 16.02 13.88 -19.83
CA ALA A 209 16.79 12.78 -19.27
C ALA A 209 16.26 11.42 -19.75
N ALA A 210 14.94 11.19 -19.66
CA ALA A 210 14.32 9.96 -20.15
C ALA A 210 14.62 9.72 -21.63
N LYS A 211 14.53 10.77 -22.47
CA LYS A 211 14.87 10.70 -23.89
C LYS A 211 16.35 10.38 -24.11
N LYS A 212 17.25 11.05 -23.43
CA LYS A 212 18.70 10.85 -23.54
C LYS A 212 19.12 9.43 -23.15
N ILE A 213 18.50 8.87 -22.10
CA ILE A 213 18.71 7.48 -21.68
C ILE A 213 18.22 6.51 -22.78
N ALA A 214 17.00 6.70 -23.31
CA ALA A 214 16.45 5.86 -24.37
C ALA A 214 17.31 5.89 -25.65
N GLU A 215 17.76 7.08 -26.07
CA GLU A 215 18.67 7.26 -27.23
C GLU A 215 19.99 6.52 -27.02
N SER A 216 20.57 6.59 -25.81
CA SER A 216 21.79 5.87 -25.48
C SER A 216 21.58 4.35 -25.49
N GLY A 217 20.38 3.88 -25.17
CA GLY A 217 19.97 2.49 -25.15
C GLY A 217 19.85 1.84 -26.52
N LYS A 218 19.59 2.61 -27.57
CA LYS A 218 19.43 2.12 -28.96
C LYS A 218 18.48 0.92 -29.06
N GLY A 219 17.42 0.89 -28.26
CA GLY A 219 16.43 -0.20 -28.18
C GLY A 219 16.82 -1.37 -27.28
N GLN A 220 17.96 -1.33 -26.61
CA GLN A 220 18.33 -2.34 -25.60
C GLN A 220 17.77 -2.01 -24.21
N TYR A 221 17.61 -0.73 -23.90
CA TYR A 221 16.96 -0.21 -22.72
C TYR A 221 16.29 1.13 -23.03
N TYR A 222 15.43 1.58 -22.14
CA TYR A 222 14.56 2.75 -22.33
C TYR A 222 14.76 3.79 -21.24
N GLY A 223 14.16 4.96 -21.41
CA GLY A 223 14.29 6.07 -20.47
C GLY A 223 13.49 5.85 -19.20
N LEU A 224 12.22 5.42 -19.34
CA LEU A 224 11.28 5.35 -18.23
C LEU A 224 10.50 4.04 -18.26
N MET A 225 10.55 3.30 -17.15
CA MET A 225 9.70 2.15 -16.91
C MET A 225 8.28 2.61 -16.63
N ASN A 226 7.32 1.90 -17.18
CA ASN A 226 5.90 2.10 -16.93
C ASN A 226 5.18 0.74 -16.84
N SER A 227 3.92 0.77 -16.42
CA SER A 227 3.02 -0.39 -16.38
C SER A 227 1.71 -0.04 -17.08
N ARG A 228 0.80 -1.02 -17.22
CA ARG A 228 -0.54 -0.80 -17.77
C ARG A 228 -1.37 0.24 -17.02
N THR A 229 -0.97 0.56 -15.79
CA THR A 229 -1.62 1.56 -14.94
C THR A 229 -0.60 2.66 -14.62
N PRO A 230 -0.41 3.65 -15.52
CA PRO A 230 0.64 4.67 -15.40
C PRO A 230 0.35 5.73 -14.34
N VAL A 231 -0.65 5.52 -13.49
CA VAL A 231 -1.13 6.48 -12.49
C VAL A 231 -0.05 6.92 -11.51
N LYS A 232 0.87 6.04 -11.10
CA LYS A 232 1.95 6.45 -10.17
C LYS A 232 2.81 7.59 -10.73
N ILE A 233 3.12 7.55 -12.02
CA ILE A 233 3.89 8.62 -12.66
C ILE A 233 3.04 9.89 -12.73
N ALA A 234 1.77 9.76 -13.14
CA ALA A 234 0.86 10.89 -13.25
C ALA A 234 0.57 11.51 -11.88
N ASP A 235 0.20 10.70 -10.88
CA ASP A 235 -0.14 11.17 -9.54
C ASP A 235 1.07 11.80 -8.85
N GLY A 236 2.28 11.20 -9.03
CA GLY A 236 3.52 11.80 -8.55
C GLY A 236 3.84 13.16 -9.18
N LEU A 237 3.60 13.33 -10.48
CA LEU A 237 3.75 14.64 -11.15
C LEU A 237 2.66 15.63 -10.71
N LEU A 238 1.42 15.17 -10.59
CA LEU A 238 0.29 15.98 -10.12
C LEU A 238 0.48 16.48 -8.70
N SER A 239 1.07 15.67 -7.82
CA SER A 239 1.37 16.10 -6.45
C SER A 239 2.32 17.30 -6.41
N THR A 240 3.22 17.41 -7.39
CA THR A 240 4.17 18.55 -7.47
C THR A 240 3.52 19.88 -7.85
N VAL A 241 2.24 19.86 -8.21
CA VAL A 241 1.44 21.07 -8.50
C VAL A 241 0.24 21.20 -7.56
N GLY A 242 0.26 20.46 -6.44
CA GLY A 242 -0.75 20.54 -5.39
C GLY A 242 -2.04 19.76 -5.66
N PHE A 243 -2.11 18.98 -6.74
CA PHE A 243 -3.25 18.12 -7.03
C PHE A 243 -3.08 16.77 -6.31
N GLN A 244 -3.96 16.47 -5.36
CA GLN A 244 -3.84 15.29 -4.50
C GLN A 244 -5.11 14.43 -4.56
N GLY A 245 -5.04 13.32 -5.33
CA GLY A 245 -6.06 12.28 -5.30
C GLY A 245 -7.37 12.56 -6.04
N GLY A 246 -7.45 13.63 -6.83
CA GLY A 246 -8.59 13.95 -7.69
C GLY A 246 -9.73 14.72 -7.02
N LEU A 247 -10.07 14.47 -5.76
CA LEU A 247 -10.97 15.27 -4.96
C LEU A 247 -10.20 16.43 -4.34
N ASP A 248 -10.52 17.64 -4.75
CA ASP A 248 -9.97 18.86 -4.15
C ASP A 248 -10.68 19.12 -2.81
N LEU A 249 -9.97 18.89 -1.72
CA LEU A 249 -10.51 19.08 -0.36
C LEU A 249 -10.69 20.55 0.02
N THR A 250 -10.26 21.52 -0.79
CA THR A 250 -10.59 22.93 -0.55
C THR A 250 -11.96 23.31 -1.11
N THR A 251 -12.43 22.59 -2.12
CA THR A 251 -13.73 22.83 -2.78
C THR A 251 -14.74 21.70 -2.55
N GLY A 252 -14.26 20.51 -2.21
CA GLY A 252 -15.06 19.30 -2.10
C GLY A 252 -15.48 18.72 -3.46
N GLU A 253 -14.81 19.10 -4.56
CA GLU A 253 -15.14 18.67 -5.91
C GLU A 253 -14.00 17.89 -6.56
N TYR A 254 -14.34 16.89 -7.37
CA TYR A 254 -13.35 16.28 -8.26
C TYR A 254 -12.94 17.24 -9.37
N ALA A 255 -11.67 17.26 -9.75
CA ALA A 255 -11.10 18.25 -10.65
C ALA A 255 -10.14 17.66 -11.71
N TYR A 256 -10.44 16.46 -12.26
CA TYR A 256 -9.62 15.85 -13.30
C TYR A 256 -9.58 16.62 -14.63
N ASP A 257 -10.44 17.63 -14.82
CA ASP A 257 -10.44 18.54 -15.96
C ASP A 257 -9.72 19.87 -15.67
N ALA A 258 -8.92 19.94 -14.60
CA ALA A 258 -8.07 21.08 -14.30
C ALA A 258 -6.90 21.20 -15.30
N ASP A 259 -6.40 22.42 -15.53
CA ASP A 259 -5.29 22.70 -16.45
C ASP A 259 -4.01 21.91 -16.06
N ASP A 260 -3.73 21.75 -14.77
CA ASP A 260 -2.60 20.97 -14.28
C ASP A 260 -2.66 19.50 -14.69
N VAL A 261 -3.85 18.89 -14.74
CA VAL A 261 -4.04 17.52 -15.21
C VAL A 261 -3.72 17.42 -16.71
N PHE A 262 -4.17 18.40 -17.50
CA PHE A 262 -3.84 18.44 -18.94
C PHE A 262 -2.34 18.57 -19.17
N ASP A 263 -1.66 19.43 -18.41
CA ASP A 263 -0.21 19.64 -18.53
C ASP A 263 0.57 18.35 -18.22
N VAL A 264 0.18 17.60 -17.18
CA VAL A 264 0.80 16.30 -16.85
C VAL A 264 0.51 15.27 -17.94
N VAL A 265 -0.72 15.20 -18.46
CA VAL A 265 -1.07 14.27 -19.55
C VAL A 265 -0.26 14.62 -20.80
N ASP A 266 -0.13 15.89 -21.17
CA ASP A 266 0.67 16.34 -22.31
C ASP A 266 2.16 16.00 -22.15
N LEU A 267 2.72 16.15 -20.94
CA LEU A 267 4.07 15.72 -20.62
C LEU A 267 4.26 14.21 -20.83
N LEU A 268 3.35 13.39 -20.33
CA LEU A 268 3.43 11.93 -20.47
C LEU A 268 3.29 11.49 -21.93
N LEU A 269 2.40 12.11 -22.70
CA LEU A 269 2.25 11.88 -24.14
C LEU A 269 3.52 12.29 -24.91
N ALA A 270 4.17 13.37 -24.50
CA ALA A 270 5.41 13.81 -25.08
C ALA A 270 6.56 12.83 -24.79
N ILE A 271 6.68 12.32 -23.54
CA ILE A 271 7.65 11.28 -23.17
C ILE A 271 7.39 9.99 -23.97
N HIS A 272 6.12 9.63 -24.15
CA HIS A 272 5.74 8.47 -24.97
C HIS A 272 6.12 8.68 -26.45
N SER A 273 5.80 9.83 -27.02
CA SER A 273 6.14 10.20 -28.40
C SER A 273 7.65 10.24 -28.67
N ASP A 274 8.45 10.58 -27.66
CA ASP A 274 9.92 10.53 -27.74
C ASP A 274 10.47 9.09 -27.77
N GLY A 275 9.63 8.05 -27.59
CA GLY A 275 10.05 6.66 -27.51
C GLY A 275 10.79 6.33 -26.21
N SER A 276 10.58 7.13 -25.17
CA SER A 276 11.29 7.01 -23.89
C SER A 276 10.69 5.94 -22.97
N PHE A 277 9.40 5.60 -23.12
CA PHE A 277 8.78 4.53 -22.34
C PHE A 277 9.23 3.15 -22.79
N TRP A 278 9.36 2.23 -21.82
CA TRP A 278 9.47 0.82 -22.12
C TRP A 278 8.22 0.34 -22.91
N PRO A 279 8.39 -0.29 -24.10
CA PRO A 279 7.29 -0.42 -25.07
C PRO A 279 6.17 -1.37 -24.67
N ASP A 280 6.46 -2.41 -23.87
CA ASP A 280 5.47 -3.45 -23.51
C ASP A 280 4.67 -3.11 -22.23
N PHE A 281 4.69 -1.84 -21.80
CA PHE A 281 4.09 -1.40 -20.54
C PHE A 281 2.59 -1.74 -20.44
N ALA A 282 1.84 -1.69 -21.52
CA ALA A 282 0.40 -1.94 -21.52
C ALA A 282 0.03 -3.39 -21.14
N GLY A 283 0.98 -4.31 -21.24
CA GLY A 283 0.78 -5.74 -20.96
C GLY A 283 1.19 -6.20 -19.56
N ILE A 284 1.82 -5.35 -18.74
CA ILE A 284 2.38 -5.77 -17.45
C ILE A 284 1.77 -5.02 -16.25
N SER A 285 1.79 -5.68 -15.10
CA SER A 285 1.43 -5.06 -13.82
C SER A 285 2.55 -4.14 -13.29
N ALA A 286 2.23 -3.32 -12.27
CA ALA A 286 3.25 -2.51 -11.59
C ALA A 286 4.30 -3.40 -10.89
N ALA A 287 3.92 -4.53 -10.31
CA ALA A 287 4.84 -5.48 -9.70
C ALA A 287 5.79 -6.11 -10.75
N ASP A 288 5.26 -6.49 -11.93
CA ASP A 288 6.11 -7.01 -13.02
C ASP A 288 7.08 -5.95 -13.54
N ALA A 289 6.65 -4.68 -13.64
CA ALA A 289 7.51 -3.57 -14.05
C ALA A 289 8.66 -3.39 -13.05
N ARG A 290 8.36 -3.42 -11.74
CA ARG A 290 9.33 -3.36 -10.66
C ARG A 290 10.37 -4.48 -10.76
N GLY A 291 9.92 -5.73 -10.86
CA GLY A 291 10.79 -6.91 -10.95
C GLY A 291 11.67 -6.94 -12.21
N ARG A 292 11.42 -6.07 -13.22
CA ARG A 292 12.24 -5.95 -14.42
C ARG A 292 13.37 -4.94 -14.30
N MET A 293 13.30 -3.99 -13.39
CA MET A 293 14.32 -2.93 -13.23
C MET A 293 15.73 -3.48 -13.02
N PRO A 294 15.96 -4.54 -12.21
CA PRO A 294 17.27 -5.16 -12.04
C PRO A 294 17.87 -5.73 -13.34
N ASN A 295 17.05 -5.99 -14.35
CA ASN A 295 17.53 -6.45 -15.67
C ASN A 295 17.98 -5.31 -16.59
N ASN A 296 18.15 -4.10 -16.08
CA ASN A 296 18.60 -2.92 -16.83
C ASN A 296 17.72 -2.60 -18.04
N VAL A 297 16.41 -2.70 -17.90
CA VAL A 297 15.45 -2.45 -19.00
C VAL A 297 15.08 -0.97 -19.16
N ALA A 298 15.23 -0.18 -18.08
CA ALA A 298 14.98 1.27 -18.11
C ALA A 298 15.87 2.01 -17.12
N GLY A 299 16.10 3.31 -17.38
CA GLY A 299 16.91 4.15 -16.53
C GLY A 299 16.16 4.77 -15.37
N LEU A 300 14.87 5.03 -15.51
CA LEU A 300 14.02 5.68 -14.51
C LEU A 300 12.76 4.86 -14.25
N GLN A 301 12.25 4.94 -13.01
CA GLN A 301 10.93 4.44 -12.61
C GLN A 301 10.35 5.37 -11.53
N VAL A 302 9.04 5.53 -11.50
CA VAL A 302 8.34 6.12 -10.34
C VAL A 302 7.76 4.97 -9.53
N ASP A 303 8.20 4.83 -8.28
CA ASP A 303 7.73 3.80 -7.37
C ASP A 303 7.97 4.21 -5.89
N GLY A 304 7.55 3.36 -4.95
CA GLY A 304 7.68 3.60 -3.52
C GLY A 304 8.78 2.76 -2.84
N PRO A 305 9.01 2.97 -1.53
CA PRO A 305 10.10 2.33 -0.78
C PRO A 305 9.96 0.81 -0.63
N TYR A 306 8.77 0.27 -0.88
CA TYR A 306 8.52 -1.18 -0.83
C TYR A 306 9.27 -1.97 -1.92
N SER A 307 9.87 -1.29 -2.90
CA SER A 307 10.70 -1.90 -3.96
C SER A 307 12.14 -2.16 -3.50
N ILE A 308 12.61 -1.46 -2.48
CA ILE A 308 14.02 -1.43 -2.05
C ILE A 308 14.52 -2.82 -1.68
N VAL A 309 13.81 -3.54 -0.82
CA VAL A 309 14.20 -4.88 -0.36
C VAL A 309 14.33 -5.87 -1.52
N GLU A 310 13.40 -5.83 -2.49
CA GLU A 310 13.43 -6.67 -3.69
C GLU A 310 14.68 -6.38 -4.55
N TRP A 311 15.04 -5.12 -4.70
CA TRP A 311 16.15 -4.70 -5.53
C TRP A 311 17.51 -4.93 -4.90
N GLU A 312 17.63 -4.82 -3.58
CA GLU A 312 18.83 -5.19 -2.84
C GLU A 312 19.11 -6.68 -2.94
N GLN A 313 18.08 -7.52 -2.81
CA GLN A 313 18.20 -8.96 -3.02
C GLN A 313 18.65 -9.33 -4.44
N ALA A 314 18.34 -8.50 -5.41
CA ALA A 314 18.75 -8.66 -6.80
C ALA A 314 20.13 -8.06 -7.12
N ASP A 315 20.86 -7.51 -6.13
CA ASP A 315 22.15 -6.81 -6.29
C ASP A 315 22.05 -5.68 -7.35
N PHE A 316 20.91 -4.95 -7.32
CA PHE A 316 20.62 -3.87 -8.26
C PHE A 316 21.05 -2.52 -7.67
N GLU A 317 21.98 -1.85 -8.35
CA GLU A 317 22.46 -0.52 -7.96
C GLU A 317 21.47 0.56 -8.44
N PHE A 318 20.80 1.21 -7.51
CA PHE A 318 19.82 2.27 -7.76
C PHE A 318 20.05 3.48 -6.85
N GLY A 319 19.49 4.61 -7.25
CA GLY A 319 19.36 5.80 -6.41
C GLY A 319 17.93 6.30 -6.39
N MET A 320 17.63 7.22 -5.49
CA MET A 320 16.29 7.74 -5.25
C MET A 320 16.31 9.27 -5.18
N GLY A 321 15.19 9.89 -5.54
CA GLY A 321 15.00 11.33 -5.44
C GLY A 321 13.52 11.72 -5.43
N LEU A 322 13.26 12.97 -5.07
CA LEU A 322 11.91 13.53 -5.14
C LEU A 322 11.39 13.58 -6.58
N MET A 323 10.07 13.69 -6.74
CA MET A 323 9.47 13.96 -8.05
C MET A 323 9.94 15.31 -8.59
N PRO A 324 10.15 15.41 -9.92
CA PRO A 324 10.54 16.68 -10.55
C PRO A 324 9.41 17.70 -10.43
N THR A 325 9.74 18.93 -10.11
CA THR A 325 8.80 20.05 -10.08
C THR A 325 8.53 20.61 -11.48
N ARG A 326 7.47 21.42 -11.65
CA ARG A 326 7.18 22.05 -12.95
C ARG A 326 8.32 22.96 -13.38
N GLU A 327 8.75 23.85 -12.49
CA GLU A 327 9.81 24.82 -12.74
C GLU A 327 10.94 24.71 -11.69
N ALA A 328 12.10 25.20 -12.06
CA ALA A 328 13.25 25.21 -11.16
C ALA A 328 13.03 26.16 -9.97
N GLY A 329 13.20 25.63 -8.77
CA GLY A 329 12.99 26.37 -7.53
C GLY A 329 11.60 26.27 -6.95
N ASP A 330 10.66 25.57 -7.63
CA ASP A 330 9.39 25.22 -7.04
C ASP A 330 9.61 24.20 -5.89
N SER A 331 8.70 24.24 -4.93
CA SER A 331 8.59 23.24 -3.87
C SER A 331 7.18 22.67 -3.87
N TYR A 332 7.01 21.45 -3.38
CA TYR A 332 5.71 20.83 -3.26
C TYR A 332 5.58 20.06 -1.95
N THR A 333 4.36 19.73 -1.62
CA THR A 333 4.03 18.85 -0.50
C THR A 333 3.03 17.80 -0.94
N CYS A 334 3.11 16.63 -0.30
CA CYS A 334 2.15 15.55 -0.45
C CYS A 334 1.42 15.36 0.88
N SER A 335 0.11 15.20 0.85
CA SER A 335 -0.65 14.91 2.07
C SER A 335 -0.68 13.41 2.36
N TYR A 336 -0.67 13.09 3.63
CA TYR A 336 -0.97 11.76 4.14
C TYR A 336 -1.92 11.85 5.32
N ASN A 337 -2.48 10.73 5.72
CA ASN A 337 -3.29 10.62 6.93
C ASN A 337 -2.77 9.51 7.86
N TYR A 338 -3.07 9.60 9.14
CA TYR A 338 -2.63 8.61 10.14
C TYR A 338 -3.29 7.24 9.95
N GLY A 339 -4.43 7.17 9.26
CA GLY A 339 -5.13 5.93 8.96
C GLY A 339 -4.49 5.05 7.89
N GLY A 340 -3.44 5.56 7.20
CA GLY A 340 -2.77 4.86 6.10
C GLY A 340 -1.83 3.72 6.50
N GLY A 341 -1.57 3.51 7.80
CA GLY A 341 -0.74 2.43 8.31
C GLY A 341 -1.34 1.03 8.09
N SER A 342 -0.57 0.00 8.43
CA SER A 342 -1.06 -1.38 8.37
C SER A 342 -2.01 -1.65 9.53
N ASN A 343 -3.23 -2.11 9.23
CA ASN A 343 -4.27 -2.40 10.20
C ASN A 343 -4.59 -3.89 10.20
N VAL A 344 -4.76 -4.46 11.38
CA VAL A 344 -5.19 -5.85 11.56
C VAL A 344 -6.34 -5.90 12.57
N PHE A 345 -7.22 -6.87 12.40
CA PHE A 345 -8.47 -7.00 13.14
C PHE A 345 -8.58 -8.39 13.75
N VAL A 346 -9.16 -8.48 14.94
CA VAL A 346 -9.45 -9.76 15.58
C VAL A 346 -10.82 -10.26 15.08
N PHE A 347 -10.86 -11.48 14.58
CA PHE A 347 -12.11 -12.12 14.13
C PHE A 347 -13.13 -12.16 15.27
N ALA A 348 -14.40 -11.84 14.98
CA ALA A 348 -15.45 -11.82 15.99
C ALA A 348 -15.68 -13.18 16.68
N GLU A 349 -15.42 -14.28 15.95
CA GLU A 349 -15.56 -15.66 16.44
C GLU A 349 -14.21 -16.33 16.72
N ALA A 350 -13.11 -15.54 16.89
CA ALA A 350 -11.80 -16.07 17.24
C ALA A 350 -11.88 -16.86 18.56
N LYS A 351 -11.29 -18.06 18.55
CA LYS A 351 -11.33 -18.93 19.74
C LYS A 351 -10.38 -18.49 20.84
N TYR A 352 -9.29 -17.81 20.45
CA TYR A 352 -8.20 -17.44 21.34
C TYR A 352 -7.89 -15.95 21.22
N PRO A 353 -8.87 -15.04 21.46
CA PRO A 353 -8.66 -13.60 21.29
C PRO A 353 -7.58 -13.05 22.26
N ASN A 354 -7.36 -13.68 23.40
CA ASN A 354 -6.31 -13.35 24.35
C ASN A 354 -4.89 -13.53 23.77
N VAL A 355 -4.68 -14.47 22.83
CA VAL A 355 -3.41 -14.59 22.09
C VAL A 355 -3.19 -13.38 21.18
N ALA A 356 -4.27 -12.90 20.52
CA ALA A 356 -4.22 -11.66 19.77
C ALA A 356 -3.90 -10.46 20.68
N GLY A 357 -4.55 -10.38 21.84
CA GLY A 357 -4.34 -9.31 22.82
C GLY A 357 -2.89 -9.24 23.34
N ASP A 358 -2.29 -10.40 23.63
CA ASP A 358 -0.89 -10.48 24.07
C ASP A 358 0.08 -10.04 22.95
N LEU A 359 -0.12 -10.52 21.73
CA LEU A 359 0.67 -10.10 20.57
C LEU A 359 0.49 -8.58 20.28
N PHE A 360 -0.73 -8.06 20.32
CA PHE A 360 -1.01 -6.64 20.08
C PHE A 360 -0.40 -5.76 21.17
N SER A 361 -0.46 -6.22 22.44
CA SER A 361 0.18 -5.54 23.55
C SER A 361 1.68 -5.33 23.30
N TYR A 362 2.37 -6.37 22.86
CA TYR A 362 3.79 -6.27 22.50
C TYR A 362 4.01 -5.45 21.23
N MET A 363 3.29 -5.74 20.15
CA MET A 363 3.49 -5.06 18.85
C MET A 363 3.23 -3.56 18.92
N GLY A 364 2.32 -3.12 19.79
CA GLY A 364 2.03 -1.71 20.03
C GLY A 364 2.87 -1.06 21.13
N SER A 365 3.75 -1.80 21.81
CA SER A 365 4.68 -1.23 22.79
C SER A 365 5.87 -0.56 22.12
N ILE A 366 6.57 0.33 22.84
CA ILE A 366 7.79 0.96 22.32
C ILE A 366 8.86 -0.09 22.01
N GLU A 367 8.99 -1.12 22.83
CA GLU A 367 9.94 -2.23 22.63
C GLU A 367 9.59 -3.02 21.38
N GLY A 368 8.31 -3.36 21.17
CA GLY A 368 7.83 -4.03 19.96
C GLY A 368 8.05 -3.20 18.71
N GLN A 369 7.88 -1.89 18.79
CA GLN A 369 8.12 -0.96 17.69
C GLN A 369 9.62 -0.74 17.41
N VAL A 370 10.48 -0.77 18.43
CA VAL A 370 11.95 -0.81 18.24
C VAL A 370 12.35 -2.09 17.52
N GLN A 371 11.81 -3.24 17.93
CA GLN A 371 12.06 -4.51 17.24
C GLN A 371 11.52 -4.53 15.81
N LEU A 372 10.37 -3.89 15.54
CA LEU A 372 9.86 -3.72 14.17
C LEU A 372 10.89 -3.02 13.28
N VAL A 373 11.53 -1.95 13.77
CA VAL A 373 12.57 -1.22 13.03
C VAL A 373 13.82 -2.10 12.83
N LEU A 374 14.30 -2.76 13.91
CA LEU A 374 15.51 -3.57 13.88
C LEU A 374 15.39 -4.76 12.94
N GLN A 375 14.31 -5.54 13.06
CA GLN A 375 14.09 -6.74 12.25
C GLN A 375 13.88 -6.39 10.77
N ALA A 376 13.21 -5.27 10.49
CA ALA A 376 12.98 -4.78 9.14
C ALA A 376 14.10 -3.86 8.62
N ARG A 377 15.18 -3.63 9.38
CA ARG A 377 16.28 -2.75 9.03
C ARG A 377 15.81 -1.36 8.54
N GLY A 378 14.74 -0.83 9.15
CA GLY A 378 14.13 0.44 8.78
C GLY A 378 13.09 0.38 7.64
N ALA A 379 12.89 -0.76 7.00
CA ALA A 379 11.89 -0.90 5.92
C ALA A 379 10.44 -0.68 6.37
N LEU A 380 10.17 -0.79 7.67
CA LEU A 380 8.88 -0.48 8.28
C LEU A 380 9.03 0.77 9.15
N LYS A 381 8.20 1.78 8.89
CA LYS A 381 8.11 2.96 9.76
C LYS A 381 7.39 2.58 11.05
N PRO A 382 7.95 2.88 12.23
CA PRO A 382 7.24 2.60 13.48
C PRO A 382 6.08 3.57 13.70
N SER A 383 5.05 3.13 14.43
CA SER A 383 3.94 4.00 14.87
C SER A 383 4.36 4.92 16.02
N HIS A 384 5.39 4.54 16.77
CA HIS A 384 6.00 5.36 17.81
C HIS A 384 7.22 6.09 17.25
N PRO A 385 7.21 7.43 17.12
CA PRO A 385 8.30 8.18 16.49
C PRO A 385 9.67 7.92 17.14
N ASP A 386 9.71 7.78 18.48
CA ASP A 386 10.95 7.55 19.23
C ASP A 386 11.56 6.17 18.97
N ALA A 387 10.80 5.21 18.48
CA ALA A 387 11.28 3.84 18.26
C ALA A 387 12.40 3.77 17.21
N MET A 388 12.35 4.60 16.16
CA MET A 388 13.40 4.69 15.16
C MET A 388 14.73 5.12 15.78
N GLN A 389 14.70 6.20 16.58
CA GLN A 389 15.91 6.71 17.22
C GLN A 389 16.46 5.72 18.24
N GLN A 390 15.59 5.07 19.03
CA GLN A 390 16.02 4.03 19.97
C GLN A 390 16.66 2.82 19.29
N ALA A 391 16.14 2.41 18.12
CA ALA A 391 16.75 1.36 17.30
C ALA A 391 18.16 1.76 16.84
N ILE A 392 18.35 2.97 16.36
CA ILE A 392 19.66 3.52 15.96
C ILE A 392 20.61 3.57 17.17
N ASP A 393 20.16 4.10 18.30
CA ASP A 393 20.98 4.26 19.52
C ASP A 393 21.40 2.89 20.10
N SER A 394 20.60 1.85 19.90
CA SER A 394 20.94 0.47 20.28
C SER A 394 22.00 -0.18 19.36
N GLY A 395 22.46 0.52 18.34
CA GLY A 395 23.42 0.02 17.35
C GLY A 395 22.80 -0.86 16.27
N GLY A 396 21.48 -0.71 16.01
CA GLY A 396 20.78 -1.42 14.95
C GLY A 396 21.33 -1.09 13.57
N ASP A 397 21.41 -2.10 12.72
CA ASP A 397 21.78 -1.95 11.31
C ASP A 397 20.58 -1.46 10.51
N ILE A 398 20.44 -0.13 10.39
CA ILE A 398 19.40 0.50 9.58
C ILE A 398 19.94 0.69 8.17
N ASP A 399 19.19 0.25 7.19
CA ASP A 399 19.56 0.35 5.79
C ASP A 399 19.59 1.83 5.36
N PRO A 400 20.70 2.31 4.77
CA PRO A 400 20.83 3.70 4.32
C PRO A 400 19.74 4.14 3.33
N ASN A 401 19.22 3.23 2.51
CA ASN A 401 18.15 3.53 1.57
C ASN A 401 16.86 3.92 2.29
N PHE A 402 16.52 3.25 3.41
CA PHE A 402 15.36 3.63 4.21
C PHE A 402 15.58 4.91 5.01
N THR A 403 16.81 5.18 5.43
CA THR A 403 17.16 6.50 6.00
C THR A 403 16.92 7.61 4.98
N GLN A 404 17.38 7.44 3.74
CA GLN A 404 17.12 8.38 2.65
C GLN A 404 15.62 8.57 2.36
N VAL A 405 14.83 7.48 2.37
CA VAL A 405 13.36 7.59 2.22
C VAL A 405 12.75 8.49 3.30
N ARG A 406 13.19 8.37 4.56
CA ARG A 406 12.70 9.24 5.65
C ARG A 406 13.09 10.70 5.41
N GLU A 407 14.35 10.96 5.05
CA GLU A 407 14.84 12.30 4.74
C GLU A 407 14.07 12.94 3.57
N LEU A 408 13.75 12.16 2.52
CA LEU A 408 12.92 12.63 1.41
C LEU A 408 11.47 12.88 1.85
N SER A 409 10.91 11.96 2.66
CA SER A 409 9.54 12.10 3.19
C SER A 409 9.39 13.34 4.05
N ASP A 410 10.32 13.60 4.96
CA ASP A 410 10.29 14.75 5.86
C ASP A 410 10.28 16.10 5.11
N GLN A 411 10.85 16.13 3.92
CA GLN A 411 10.85 17.34 3.08
C GLN A 411 9.46 17.65 2.54
N VAL A 412 8.69 16.62 2.13
CA VAL A 412 7.47 16.82 1.32
C VAL A 412 6.19 16.32 1.95
N MET A 413 6.23 15.36 2.90
CA MET A 413 5.02 14.79 3.48
C MET A 413 4.44 15.66 4.59
N ARG A 414 3.14 15.95 4.52
CA ARG A 414 2.39 16.70 5.55
C ARG A 414 1.09 15.97 5.88
N VAL A 415 0.65 16.08 7.11
CA VAL A 415 -0.66 15.56 7.50
C VAL A 415 -1.73 16.38 6.79
N GLY A 416 -2.61 15.71 6.05
CA GLY A 416 -3.74 16.35 5.38
C GLY A 416 -5.04 16.24 6.18
N PRO A 417 -6.06 17.03 5.83
CA PRO A 417 -7.38 16.90 6.42
C PRO A 417 -8.08 15.63 5.96
N GLU A 418 -8.87 15.03 6.87
CA GLU A 418 -9.68 13.86 6.60
C GLU A 418 -11.16 14.15 6.83
N PRO A 419 -12.01 14.01 5.82
CA PRO A 419 -13.45 14.21 5.96
C PRO A 419 -14.07 13.38 7.08
N VAL A 420 -13.59 12.14 7.29
CA VAL A 420 -14.09 11.24 8.33
C VAL A 420 -13.72 11.68 9.75
N VAL A 421 -12.65 12.45 9.90
CA VAL A 421 -12.28 13.05 11.21
C VAL A 421 -13.18 14.25 11.50
N ARG A 422 -13.49 15.05 10.48
CA ARG A 422 -14.42 16.17 10.60
C ARG A 422 -15.85 15.69 10.93
N ASN A 423 -16.33 14.67 10.24
CA ASN A 423 -17.64 14.06 10.45
C ASN A 423 -17.57 12.54 10.28
N ALA A 424 -17.81 11.80 11.37
CA ALA A 424 -17.75 10.35 11.36
C ALA A 424 -18.74 9.70 10.36
N ASP A 425 -19.87 10.34 10.08
CA ASP A 425 -20.89 9.84 9.15
C ASP A 425 -20.44 9.84 7.68
N VAL A 426 -19.33 10.53 7.35
CA VAL A 426 -18.67 10.43 6.04
C VAL A 426 -18.29 8.98 5.71
N ALA A 427 -18.02 8.14 6.71
CA ALA A 427 -17.75 6.72 6.50
C ALA A 427 -18.91 5.96 5.83
N MET A 428 -20.15 6.45 5.96
CA MET A 428 -21.32 5.85 5.31
C MET A 428 -21.46 6.25 3.83
N VAL A 429 -20.65 7.20 3.35
CA VAL A 429 -20.68 7.62 1.95
C VAL A 429 -19.94 6.62 1.08
N GLU A 430 -20.67 5.81 0.32
CA GLU A 430 -20.12 4.76 -0.56
C GLU A 430 -20.20 5.14 -2.03
N GLU A 431 -19.09 5.65 -2.57
CA GLU A 431 -18.99 5.93 -4.00
C GLU A 431 -18.85 4.63 -4.82
N LYS A 432 -19.67 4.51 -5.86
CA LYS A 432 -19.59 3.40 -6.80
C LYS A 432 -18.44 3.63 -7.79
N PRO A 433 -17.70 2.58 -8.22
CA PRO A 433 -16.63 2.73 -9.19
C PRO A 433 -17.14 3.36 -10.50
N VAL A 434 -16.52 4.46 -10.92
CA VAL A 434 -16.76 5.07 -12.24
C VAL A 434 -15.91 4.38 -13.29
N LYS A 435 -16.50 4.06 -14.46
CA LYS A 435 -15.82 3.41 -15.58
C LYS A 435 -16.16 4.11 -16.91
N PRO A 436 -15.12 4.43 -17.75
CA PRO A 436 -13.70 4.31 -17.43
C PRO A 436 -13.26 5.26 -16.32
N GLY A 437 -12.36 4.82 -15.43
CA GLY A 437 -11.77 5.67 -14.38
C GLY A 437 -10.49 6.35 -14.86
N TRP A 438 -9.86 7.15 -14.00
CA TRP A 438 -8.61 7.86 -14.28
C TRP A 438 -7.52 6.96 -14.87
N SER A 439 -7.26 5.82 -14.25
CA SER A 439 -6.27 4.85 -14.73
C SER A 439 -6.60 4.28 -16.12
N ASP A 440 -7.89 3.98 -16.37
CA ASP A 440 -8.33 3.44 -17.67
C ASP A 440 -8.15 4.50 -18.78
N LEU A 441 -8.52 5.76 -18.49
CA LEU A 441 -8.38 6.88 -19.43
C LEU A 441 -6.91 7.18 -19.75
N LEU A 442 -6.07 7.27 -18.72
CA LEU A 442 -4.65 7.55 -18.89
C LEU A 442 -3.95 6.46 -19.73
N GLY A 443 -4.25 5.19 -19.46
CA GLY A 443 -3.78 4.08 -20.29
C GLY A 443 -4.29 4.16 -21.73
N GLY A 444 -5.56 4.53 -21.93
CA GLY A 444 -6.18 4.74 -23.23
C GLY A 444 -5.56 5.91 -24.01
N MET A 445 -5.21 7.01 -23.32
CA MET A 445 -4.51 8.16 -23.92
C MET A 445 -3.12 7.77 -24.42
N LEU A 446 -2.32 7.10 -23.60
CA LEU A 446 -0.98 6.65 -23.96
C LEU A 446 -0.97 5.62 -25.10
N THR A 447 -2.01 4.78 -25.20
CA THR A 447 -2.14 3.79 -26.27
C THR A 447 -2.89 4.32 -27.51
N GLY A 448 -3.34 5.58 -27.50
CA GLY A 448 -4.05 6.22 -28.61
C GLY A 448 -5.51 5.76 -28.77
N GLN A 449 -6.07 5.08 -27.77
CA GLN A 449 -7.49 4.66 -27.76
C GLN A 449 -8.42 5.82 -27.37
N VAL A 450 -7.93 6.79 -26.60
CA VAL A 450 -8.61 8.02 -26.24
C VAL A 450 -8.04 9.17 -27.05
N SER A 451 -8.87 9.82 -27.88
CA SER A 451 -8.44 10.89 -28.77
C SER A 451 -8.90 12.29 -28.32
N ASP A 452 -10.07 12.42 -27.69
CA ASP A 452 -10.57 13.67 -27.13
C ASP A 452 -10.36 13.71 -25.60
N ILE A 453 -9.11 13.98 -25.22
CA ILE A 453 -8.65 13.96 -23.83
C ILE A 453 -9.48 14.92 -22.97
N LYS A 454 -9.72 16.14 -23.47
CA LYS A 454 -10.45 17.15 -22.69
C LYS A 454 -11.90 16.78 -22.45
N ALA A 455 -12.57 16.21 -23.44
CA ALA A 455 -13.95 15.77 -23.29
C ALA A 455 -14.06 14.57 -22.32
N GLU A 456 -13.13 13.61 -22.41
CA GLU A 456 -13.15 12.43 -21.55
C GLU A 456 -12.83 12.76 -20.09
N LEU A 457 -11.85 13.64 -19.82
CA LEU A 457 -11.53 14.08 -18.46
C LEU A 457 -12.64 14.90 -17.84
N ARG A 458 -13.28 15.79 -18.62
CA ARG A 458 -14.48 16.52 -18.16
C ARG A 458 -15.63 15.54 -17.84
N THR A 459 -15.84 14.55 -18.70
CA THR A 459 -16.87 13.52 -18.46
C THR A 459 -16.57 12.72 -17.19
N LEU A 460 -15.29 12.37 -16.93
CA LEU A 460 -14.87 11.71 -15.69
C LEU A 460 -15.16 12.59 -14.47
N THR A 461 -14.76 13.89 -14.51
CA THR A 461 -15.00 14.86 -13.45
C THR A 461 -16.49 14.96 -13.12
N ASP A 462 -17.36 15.18 -14.15
CA ASP A 462 -18.80 15.26 -13.98
C ASP A 462 -19.39 13.99 -13.36
N GLN A 463 -18.93 12.82 -13.81
CA GLN A 463 -19.41 11.54 -13.30
C GLN A 463 -19.00 11.30 -11.84
N LEU A 464 -17.75 11.63 -11.47
CA LEU A 464 -17.26 11.49 -10.10
C LEU A 464 -18.00 12.43 -9.15
N ASN A 465 -18.18 13.70 -9.53
CA ASN A 465 -18.94 14.66 -8.73
C ASN A 465 -20.39 14.22 -8.53
N LYS A 466 -21.05 13.77 -9.59
CA LYS A 466 -22.41 13.22 -9.50
C LYS A 466 -22.48 11.95 -8.65
N ASN A 467 -21.45 11.10 -8.73
CA ASN A 467 -21.37 9.88 -7.94
C ASN A 467 -21.24 10.19 -6.44
N LEU A 468 -20.38 11.13 -6.07
CA LEU A 468 -20.24 11.60 -4.69
C LEU A 468 -21.56 12.19 -4.17
N ASP A 469 -22.26 13.04 -4.95
CA ASP A 469 -23.59 13.58 -4.57
C ASP A 469 -24.62 12.45 -4.36
N THR A 470 -24.59 11.43 -5.21
CA THR A 470 -25.48 10.28 -5.10
C THR A 470 -25.15 9.47 -3.85
N ALA A 471 -23.88 9.22 -3.58
CA ALA A 471 -23.43 8.47 -2.39
C ALA A 471 -23.78 9.21 -1.09
N ILE A 472 -23.62 10.54 -1.06
CA ILE A 472 -24.08 11.38 0.07
C ILE A 472 -25.61 11.26 0.26
N ALA A 473 -26.39 11.30 -0.82
CA ALA A 473 -27.84 11.19 -0.72
C ALA A 473 -28.28 9.78 -0.27
N GLU A 474 -27.61 8.72 -0.72
CA GLU A 474 -27.83 7.34 -0.28
C GLU A 474 -27.50 7.22 1.22
N ALA A 475 -26.34 7.69 1.69
CA ALA A 475 -25.95 7.68 3.09
C ALA A 475 -26.96 8.42 3.99
N ARG A 476 -27.44 9.59 3.55
CA ARG A 476 -28.48 10.33 4.28
C ARG A 476 -29.82 9.59 4.36
N ALA A 477 -30.19 8.85 3.32
CA ALA A 477 -31.40 8.02 3.33
C ALA A 477 -31.27 6.86 4.34
N ASP A 478 -30.04 6.40 4.58
CA ASP A 478 -29.72 5.36 5.57
C ASP A 478 -29.47 5.94 6.98
N GLY A 479 -29.66 7.26 7.17
CA GLY A 479 -29.65 7.90 8.48
C GLY A 479 -28.40 8.71 8.83
N ALA A 480 -27.41 8.82 7.92
CA ALA A 480 -26.23 9.64 8.14
C ALA A 480 -26.56 11.14 8.10
N ASP A 481 -25.91 11.91 8.96
CA ASP A 481 -25.94 13.39 8.92
C ASP A 481 -24.68 13.89 8.20
N VAL A 482 -24.66 13.75 6.89
CA VAL A 482 -23.51 14.06 6.03
C VAL A 482 -23.91 14.95 4.85
N SER A 483 -23.01 15.82 4.44
CA SER A 483 -23.18 16.73 3.31
C SER A 483 -21.88 16.89 2.52
N ARG A 484 -21.94 17.58 1.37
CA ARG A 484 -20.74 17.93 0.59
C ARG A 484 -19.78 18.82 1.40
N GLU A 485 -20.31 19.64 2.32
CA GLU A 485 -19.53 20.53 3.17
C GLU A 485 -18.54 19.77 4.06
N ASP A 486 -18.83 18.52 4.42
CA ASP A 486 -17.94 17.69 5.23
C ASP A 486 -16.65 17.28 4.49
N PHE A 487 -16.61 17.48 3.18
CA PHE A 487 -15.45 17.27 2.32
C PHE A 487 -14.70 18.56 1.98
N VAL A 488 -15.05 19.72 2.61
CA VAL A 488 -14.50 21.03 2.27
C VAL A 488 -13.68 21.58 3.43
N PHE A 489 -12.40 21.84 3.20
CA PHE A 489 -11.44 22.37 4.17
C PHE A 489 -10.82 23.67 3.65
N PRO A 490 -11.54 24.80 3.71
CA PRO A 490 -11.12 26.06 3.08
C PRO A 490 -9.91 26.70 3.79
N ASN A 491 -9.61 26.26 5.01
CA ASN A 491 -8.44 26.68 5.79
C ASN A 491 -7.22 25.78 5.61
N TRP A 492 -7.27 24.80 4.69
CA TRP A 492 -6.14 23.88 4.49
C TRP A 492 -5.00 24.57 3.74
N ASP A 493 -3.88 24.72 4.45
CA ASP A 493 -2.58 25.05 3.87
C ASP A 493 -1.77 23.76 3.70
N GLN A 494 -1.58 23.33 2.45
CA GLN A 494 -0.88 22.07 2.15
C GLN A 494 0.60 22.07 2.58
N SER A 495 1.20 23.23 2.87
CA SER A 495 2.60 23.34 3.26
C SER A 495 2.88 22.96 4.72
N VAL A 496 1.85 22.82 5.54
CA VAL A 496 1.94 22.49 6.97
C VAL A 496 1.00 21.34 7.33
N ASP A 497 1.27 20.69 8.46
CA ASP A 497 0.40 19.64 8.97
C ASP A 497 -0.96 20.21 9.37
N TYR A 498 -2.03 19.52 8.96
CA TYR A 498 -3.40 19.83 9.37
C TYR A 498 -3.67 19.22 10.74
N THR A 499 -3.98 20.05 11.70
CA THR A 499 -4.04 19.69 13.14
C THR A 499 -5.47 19.71 13.68
N GLN A 500 -5.69 19.24 14.91
CA GLN A 500 -6.98 19.35 15.59
C GLN A 500 -7.47 20.82 15.69
N ALA A 501 -6.54 21.76 15.88
CA ALA A 501 -6.89 23.18 15.93
C ALA A 501 -7.47 23.71 14.61
N ASP A 502 -7.07 23.13 13.48
CA ASP A 502 -7.60 23.48 12.17
C ASP A 502 -9.00 22.90 11.95
N TYR A 503 -9.28 21.70 12.48
CA TYR A 503 -10.66 21.15 12.51
C TYR A 503 -11.58 21.98 13.41
N ASP A 504 -11.08 22.42 14.57
CA ASP A 504 -11.85 23.23 15.52
C ASP A 504 -12.17 24.64 14.99
N ALA A 505 -11.45 25.08 13.96
CA ALA A 505 -11.64 26.38 13.30
C ALA A 505 -12.65 26.36 12.15
N LEU A 506 -13.16 25.16 11.75
CA LEU A 506 -14.20 24.98 10.74
C LEU A 506 -15.59 25.20 11.35
#